data_1cc3c512f452a94303f3d0d43e1003bd
#
_entry.id   1cc3c512f452a94303f3d0d43e1003bd
#
_cell.length_a   1.000
_cell.length_b   1.000
_cell.length_c   1.000
_cell.angle_alpha   90.00
_cell.angle_beta   90.00
_cell.angle_gamma   90.00
#
_symmetry.space_group_name_H-M   'P 1'
#
loop_
_entity.id
_entity.type
_entity.pdbx_description
1 polymer ?
#
loop_
_entity_poly.entity_id
_entity_poly.type
_entity_poly.pdbx_seq_one_letter_code
_entity_poly.pdbx_strand_id
1 'polypeptide(L)'
;MFNVAVLVPDPFMAAVKADDDWDLVFEGRIYKTLSARKLWDQIMQSTYEFAEPGVIFIDRINQANNLSYCETIAATNPCGEQPLPPYGACLLGSINLARLVEAPFERGAQLSAAALQDLVATAVRMMDNVVDASNFPLEAQALEARNKRRIGLGVTGLADALLMLGLRYGSEAAARQTEDWLHAIARAAYLASVQLAKEKGAFPLFEADPYLASGAMQGMDEDVRAEIATHGIRNALLTSIAPTGTISLYAGNVSSGIEPVFAYAYTRKVLQKDGSRTEEEVVDYAVQQFREKFGAEADLPEYFVNAQTLAPLDHVRMQAAAQKWVDSSISKTINCPEDISFEAFKDVYLAAWDQGCKGCTTHRPNAVTGSVLTVSESTKSPEEVRAPTDGEVIYLSEPLDRPSSLEGSTYKVKWPDSEHALYITVNDIVTGGHRRPFEIFINSKNMDHFQWIVALTRVISAVFRKGGDCTFLVEELKAVFDPQGGYFKSGGRFMPSLVAEIGWAIEDHLQNIGLLAPAELTDHQKKILDEKKADYTAKTGDDGAGGEFPTSAELCKKCAVKASIMMDGCMTCLNCGDSKCG
;
A
#
# COMPACT_ATOMS: atom_id res chain seq x y z
N MET A 1 3.88 -0.90 9.41
CA MET A 1 3.61 -1.91 8.37
C MET A 1 4.44 -1.55 7.16
N PHE A 2 5.09 -2.50 6.49
CA PHE A 2 5.91 -2.25 5.30
C PHE A 2 5.18 -2.82 4.08
N ASN A 3 5.28 -2.13 2.95
CA ASN A 3 4.85 -2.72 1.68
C ASN A 3 5.85 -3.81 1.30
N VAL A 4 5.35 -4.98 1.00
CA VAL A 4 6.15 -6.16 0.65
C VAL A 4 5.83 -6.58 -0.76
N ALA A 5 6.85 -6.93 -1.55
CA ALA A 5 6.68 -7.46 -2.89
C ALA A 5 7.60 -8.66 -3.14
N VAL A 6 7.14 -9.60 -3.94
CA VAL A 6 7.94 -10.72 -4.43
C VAL A 6 8.48 -10.39 -5.81
N LEU A 7 9.79 -10.50 -5.98
CA LEU A 7 10.44 -10.40 -7.30
C LEU A 7 10.30 -11.74 -8.03
N VAL A 8 9.56 -11.72 -9.12
CA VAL A 8 9.23 -12.92 -9.90
C VAL A 8 9.99 -12.88 -11.23
N PRO A 9 10.95 -13.80 -11.46
CA PRO A 9 11.64 -13.90 -12.74
C PRO A 9 10.79 -14.65 -13.79
N ASP A 10 11.04 -14.38 -15.07
CA ASP A 10 10.34 -15.03 -16.18
C ASP A 10 10.47 -16.56 -16.19
N PRO A 11 11.62 -17.19 -15.84
CA PRO A 11 11.73 -18.64 -15.71
C PRO A 11 10.79 -19.23 -14.64
N PHE A 12 10.54 -18.50 -13.53
CA PHE A 12 9.57 -18.96 -12.51
C PHE A 12 8.16 -18.96 -13.07
N MET A 13 7.75 -17.91 -13.79
CA MET A 13 6.42 -17.85 -14.40
C MET A 13 6.24 -18.93 -15.47
N ALA A 14 7.29 -19.23 -16.23
CA ALA A 14 7.29 -20.34 -17.18
C ALA A 14 7.10 -21.68 -16.46
N ALA A 15 7.81 -21.93 -15.35
CA ALA A 15 7.66 -23.13 -14.52
C ALA A 15 6.26 -23.23 -13.89
N VAL A 16 5.66 -22.13 -13.44
CA VAL A 16 4.27 -22.08 -12.95
C VAL A 16 3.29 -22.55 -14.04
N LYS A 17 3.45 -22.06 -15.28
CA LYS A 17 2.59 -22.45 -16.41
C LYS A 17 2.78 -23.92 -16.83
N ALA A 18 4.03 -24.39 -16.82
CA ALA A 18 4.37 -25.77 -17.19
C ALA A 18 4.07 -26.79 -16.09
N ASP A 19 3.77 -26.33 -14.86
CA ASP A 19 3.62 -27.17 -13.66
C ASP A 19 4.93 -27.89 -13.28
N ASP A 20 6.04 -27.22 -13.48
CA ASP A 20 7.38 -27.74 -13.21
C ASP A 20 7.82 -27.45 -11.76
N ASP A 21 8.94 -28.06 -11.38
CA ASP A 21 9.63 -27.79 -10.12
C ASP A 21 10.44 -26.48 -10.19
N TRP A 22 10.63 -25.87 -9.02
CA TRP A 22 11.41 -24.65 -8.82
C TRP A 22 12.39 -24.79 -7.67
N ASP A 23 13.64 -24.39 -7.92
CA ASP A 23 14.70 -24.41 -6.93
C ASP A 23 14.79 -23.09 -6.16
N LEU A 24 14.75 -23.13 -4.84
CA LEU A 24 15.11 -22.01 -3.98
C LEU A 24 16.63 -21.97 -3.82
N VAL A 25 17.24 -20.98 -4.47
CA VAL A 25 18.70 -20.84 -4.56
C VAL A 25 19.18 -19.63 -3.78
N PHE A 26 20.21 -19.79 -2.96
CA PHE A 26 20.91 -18.69 -2.30
C PHE A 26 22.42 -18.93 -2.41
N GLU A 27 23.17 -17.90 -2.85
CA GLU A 27 24.62 -17.98 -3.10
C GLU A 27 25.05 -19.20 -3.96
N GLY A 28 24.26 -19.52 -4.98
CA GLY A 28 24.52 -20.64 -5.90
C GLY A 28 24.22 -22.03 -5.34
N ARG A 29 23.72 -22.13 -4.10
CA ARG A 29 23.34 -23.40 -3.46
C ARG A 29 21.82 -23.57 -3.47
N ILE A 30 21.34 -24.74 -3.90
CA ILE A 30 19.94 -25.13 -3.80
C ILE A 30 19.64 -25.55 -2.36
N TYR A 31 18.70 -24.88 -1.72
CA TYR A 31 18.24 -25.18 -0.37
C TYR A 31 17.00 -26.06 -0.36
N LYS A 32 16.14 -25.89 -1.37
CA LYS A 32 14.90 -26.66 -1.49
C LYS A 32 14.41 -26.61 -2.92
N THR A 33 13.88 -27.74 -3.39
CA THR A 33 13.12 -27.86 -4.65
C THR A 33 11.65 -28.08 -4.30
N LEU A 34 10.74 -27.33 -4.94
CA LEU A 34 9.29 -27.45 -4.72
C LEU A 34 8.55 -27.11 -6.01
N SER A 35 7.28 -27.50 -6.10
CA SER A 35 6.44 -27.17 -7.25
C SER A 35 6.29 -25.63 -7.38
N ALA A 36 6.63 -25.09 -8.54
CA ALA A 36 6.47 -23.66 -8.85
C ALA A 36 5.01 -23.22 -8.68
N ARG A 37 4.05 -24.05 -9.13
CA ARG A 37 2.62 -23.79 -9.02
C ARG A 37 2.16 -23.68 -7.57
N LYS A 38 2.62 -24.58 -6.68
CA LYS A 38 2.27 -24.52 -5.25
C LYS A 38 2.84 -23.29 -4.58
N LEU A 39 4.08 -22.87 -4.93
CA LEU A 39 4.66 -21.64 -4.41
C LEU A 39 3.88 -20.42 -4.90
N TRP A 40 3.51 -20.41 -6.18
CA TRP A 40 2.67 -19.34 -6.73
C TRP A 40 1.31 -19.27 -6.04
N ASP A 41 0.63 -20.41 -5.84
CA ASP A 41 -0.64 -20.46 -5.13
C ASP A 41 -0.52 -19.92 -3.69
N GLN A 42 0.59 -20.21 -3.00
CA GLN A 42 0.84 -19.69 -1.66
C GLN A 42 1.01 -18.15 -1.67
N ILE A 43 1.76 -17.60 -2.62
CA ILE A 43 1.92 -16.15 -2.80
C ILE A 43 0.55 -15.52 -3.08
N MET A 44 -0.19 -16.07 -4.03
CA MET A 44 -1.50 -15.57 -4.43
C MET A 44 -2.53 -15.66 -3.30
N GLN A 45 -2.50 -16.72 -2.49
CA GLN A 45 -3.39 -16.87 -1.33
C GLN A 45 -3.15 -15.76 -0.30
N SER A 46 -1.88 -15.46 0.01
CA SER A 46 -1.53 -14.36 0.90
C SER A 46 -2.04 -13.01 0.36
N THR A 47 -1.81 -12.76 -0.94
CA THR A 47 -2.28 -11.52 -1.57
C THR A 47 -3.81 -11.43 -1.62
N TYR A 48 -4.49 -12.53 -1.87
CA TYR A 48 -5.96 -12.61 -1.89
C TYR A 48 -6.59 -12.29 -0.53
N GLU A 49 -5.96 -12.75 0.56
CA GLU A 49 -6.46 -12.57 1.93
C GLU A 49 -6.04 -11.22 2.55
N PHE A 50 -4.81 -10.74 2.25
CA PHE A 50 -4.19 -9.62 2.96
C PHE A 50 -3.76 -8.45 2.06
N ALA A 51 -4.01 -8.53 0.74
CA ALA A 51 -3.52 -7.59 -0.27
C ALA A 51 -1.97 -7.47 -0.36
N GLU A 52 -1.24 -8.34 0.32
CA GLU A 52 0.22 -8.42 0.34
C GLU A 52 0.67 -9.90 0.21
N PRO A 53 1.79 -10.17 -0.45
CA PRO A 53 2.72 -9.25 -1.14
C PRO A 53 2.23 -8.83 -2.53
N GLY A 54 2.73 -7.68 -3.02
CA GLY A 54 2.65 -7.34 -4.44
C GLY A 54 3.59 -8.20 -5.28
N VAL A 55 3.43 -8.17 -6.61
CA VAL A 55 4.28 -8.92 -7.54
C VAL A 55 5.01 -7.97 -8.48
N ILE A 56 6.32 -8.17 -8.60
CA ILE A 56 7.21 -7.43 -9.50
C ILE A 56 7.84 -8.41 -10.48
N PHE A 57 7.64 -8.21 -11.77
CA PHE A 57 8.23 -9.02 -12.84
C PHE A 57 9.63 -8.47 -13.17
N ILE A 58 10.61 -8.89 -12.37
CA ILE A 58 11.93 -8.28 -12.28
C ILE A 58 12.74 -8.39 -13.59
N ASP A 59 12.61 -9.49 -14.31
CA ASP A 59 13.36 -9.67 -15.57
C ASP A 59 12.91 -8.67 -16.63
N ARG A 60 11.63 -8.35 -16.69
CA ARG A 60 11.07 -7.34 -17.61
C ARG A 60 11.55 -5.93 -17.29
N ILE A 61 11.70 -5.64 -16.00
CA ILE A 61 12.29 -4.38 -15.56
C ILE A 61 13.73 -4.28 -16.03
N ASN A 62 14.55 -5.31 -15.78
CA ASN A 62 15.95 -5.31 -16.17
C ASN A 62 16.16 -5.36 -17.68
N GLN A 63 15.32 -6.09 -18.44
CA GLN A 63 15.35 -6.11 -19.90
C GLN A 63 15.05 -4.73 -20.50
N ALA A 64 14.09 -4.00 -19.93
CA ALA A 64 13.72 -2.67 -20.38
C ALA A 64 14.65 -1.56 -19.88
N ASN A 65 15.50 -1.84 -18.87
CA ASN A 65 16.35 -0.83 -18.25
C ASN A 65 17.40 -0.29 -19.22
N ASN A 66 17.38 1.02 -19.47
CA ASN A 66 18.33 1.71 -20.33
C ASN A 66 19.78 1.65 -19.79
N LEU A 67 19.96 1.32 -18.51
CA LEU A 67 21.25 1.24 -17.83
C LEU A 67 21.68 -0.21 -17.51
N SER A 68 21.12 -1.20 -18.23
CA SER A 68 21.45 -2.62 -18.01
C SER A 68 22.94 -2.95 -18.12
N TYR A 69 23.73 -2.10 -18.76
CA TYR A 69 25.20 -2.24 -18.87
C TYR A 69 25.97 -1.84 -17.62
N CYS A 70 25.37 -1.08 -16.70
CA CYS A 70 26.07 -0.61 -15.49
C CYS A 70 25.31 -0.81 -14.18
N GLU A 71 24.09 -1.34 -14.22
CA GLU A 71 23.28 -1.63 -13.04
C GLU A 71 22.38 -2.85 -13.21
N THR A 72 21.95 -3.40 -12.10
CA THR A 72 20.88 -4.40 -12.01
C THR A 72 19.85 -3.93 -10.99
N ILE A 73 18.59 -3.87 -11.38
CA ILE A 73 17.49 -3.49 -10.50
C ILE A 73 17.07 -4.71 -9.69
N ALA A 74 16.98 -4.53 -8.37
CA ALA A 74 16.56 -5.57 -7.42
C ALA A 74 15.49 -5.09 -6.43
N ALA A 75 14.95 -3.88 -6.58
CA ALA A 75 13.90 -3.32 -5.74
C ALA A 75 13.14 -2.22 -6.46
N THR A 76 12.00 -1.82 -5.89
CA THR A 76 11.24 -0.63 -6.29
C THR A 76 10.97 0.25 -5.08
N ASN A 77 10.49 1.48 -5.31
CA ASN A 77 9.84 2.26 -4.26
C ASN A 77 8.53 1.57 -3.79
N PRO A 78 7.89 2.01 -2.69
CA PRO A 78 6.69 1.35 -2.15
C PRO A 78 5.54 1.19 -3.14
N CYS A 79 5.33 2.19 -4.01
CA CYS A 79 4.22 2.18 -4.98
C CYS A 79 4.56 1.45 -6.29
N GLY A 80 5.80 0.98 -6.48
CA GLY A 80 6.22 0.12 -7.58
C GLY A 80 6.51 0.82 -8.91
N GLU A 81 6.31 2.15 -9.04
CA GLU A 81 6.53 2.88 -10.29
C GLU A 81 8.00 3.20 -10.56
N GLN A 82 8.86 3.16 -9.55
CA GLN A 82 10.28 3.45 -9.68
C GLN A 82 11.14 2.23 -9.30
N PRO A 83 11.50 1.40 -10.29
CA PRO A 83 12.57 0.43 -10.13
C PRO A 83 13.90 1.18 -9.96
N LEU A 84 14.58 0.93 -8.84
CA LEU A 84 15.79 1.67 -8.48
C LEU A 84 16.94 0.73 -8.12
N PRO A 85 18.18 1.09 -8.49
CA PRO A 85 19.38 0.46 -7.96
C PRO A 85 19.62 0.93 -6.52
N PRO A 86 20.59 0.32 -5.81
CA PRO A 86 21.03 0.83 -4.52
C PRO A 86 21.34 2.33 -4.56
N TYR A 87 20.88 3.07 -3.56
CA TYR A 87 20.99 4.54 -3.42
C TYR A 87 20.25 5.35 -4.48
N GLY A 88 19.44 4.71 -5.34
CA GLY A 88 18.63 5.40 -6.34
C GLY A 88 17.64 6.37 -5.70
N ALA A 89 17.43 7.50 -6.34
CA ALA A 89 16.46 8.51 -5.93
C ALA A 89 15.31 8.60 -6.93
N CYS A 90 14.12 8.87 -6.40
CA CYS A 90 12.88 9.02 -7.16
C CYS A 90 12.58 10.52 -7.33
N LEU A 91 12.53 10.98 -8.59
CA LEU A 91 12.09 12.33 -8.95
C LEU A 91 10.93 12.21 -9.93
N LEU A 92 9.73 12.57 -9.48
CA LEU A 92 8.49 12.37 -10.20
C LEU A 92 7.82 13.68 -10.61
N GLY A 93 7.20 13.69 -11.78
CA GLY A 93 6.34 14.73 -12.29
C GLY A 93 5.18 14.11 -13.08
N SER A 94 4.04 14.80 -13.17
CA SER A 94 2.87 14.27 -13.87
C SER A 94 2.16 15.35 -14.68
N ILE A 95 1.89 15.05 -15.95
CA ILE A 95 1.14 15.88 -16.88
C ILE A 95 -0.35 15.66 -16.66
N ASN A 96 -1.13 16.70 -16.43
CA ASN A 96 -2.58 16.60 -16.34
C ASN A 96 -3.20 16.55 -17.74
N LEU A 97 -3.54 15.35 -18.22
CA LEU A 97 -4.10 15.15 -19.56
C LEU A 97 -5.49 15.77 -19.71
N ALA A 98 -6.31 15.74 -18.66
CA ALA A 98 -7.66 16.28 -18.70
C ALA A 98 -7.70 17.78 -19.07
N ARG A 99 -6.66 18.53 -18.70
CA ARG A 99 -6.55 19.96 -19.01
C ARG A 99 -6.08 20.26 -20.44
N LEU A 100 -5.65 19.24 -21.17
CA LEU A 100 -5.16 19.37 -22.55
C LEU A 100 -6.22 18.95 -23.59
N VAL A 101 -7.40 18.50 -23.15
CA VAL A 101 -8.48 18.11 -24.06
C VAL A 101 -9.14 19.34 -24.65
N GLU A 102 -9.16 19.43 -25.96
CA GLU A 102 -9.88 20.43 -26.76
C GLU A 102 -11.29 19.93 -27.10
N ALA A 103 -12.27 20.81 -27.03
CA ALA A 103 -13.68 20.54 -27.32
C ALA A 103 -14.24 19.28 -26.58
N PRO A 104 -14.10 19.19 -25.22
CA PRO A 104 -14.52 18.02 -24.46
C PRO A 104 -15.99 17.67 -24.70
N PHE A 105 -16.29 16.37 -24.82
CA PHE A 105 -17.62 15.80 -25.06
C PHE A 105 -18.25 16.19 -26.40
N GLU A 106 -17.46 16.70 -27.35
CA GLU A 106 -17.93 17.03 -28.70
C GLU A 106 -17.40 16.04 -29.73
N ARG A 107 -18.06 16.02 -30.88
CA ARG A 107 -17.57 15.24 -32.01
C ARG A 107 -16.25 15.86 -32.50
N GLY A 108 -15.15 15.15 -32.32
CA GLY A 108 -13.80 15.65 -32.64
C GLY A 108 -13.00 16.14 -31.44
N ALA A 109 -13.49 15.85 -30.21
CA ALA A 109 -12.68 16.04 -29.01
C ALA A 109 -11.32 15.33 -29.16
N GLN A 110 -10.25 16.02 -28.83
CA GLN A 110 -8.88 15.51 -28.96
C GLN A 110 -7.95 16.12 -27.93
N LEU A 111 -6.82 15.47 -27.67
CA LEU A 111 -5.76 16.06 -26.87
C LEU A 111 -4.91 17.00 -27.74
N SER A 112 -4.61 18.20 -27.25
CA SER A 112 -3.77 19.18 -27.97
C SER A 112 -2.32 18.67 -28.08
N ALA A 113 -1.94 18.16 -29.24
CA ALA A 113 -0.61 17.59 -29.47
C ALA A 113 0.51 18.64 -29.29
N ALA A 114 0.30 19.87 -29.75
CA ALA A 114 1.28 20.94 -29.62
C ALA A 114 1.48 21.34 -28.15
N ALA A 115 0.38 21.57 -27.41
CA ALA A 115 0.45 21.91 -25.99
C ALA A 115 1.08 20.78 -25.17
N LEU A 116 0.78 19.51 -25.50
CA LEU A 116 1.40 18.35 -24.87
C LEU A 116 2.91 18.34 -25.06
N GLN A 117 3.39 18.52 -26.30
CA GLN A 117 4.81 18.51 -26.63
C GLN A 117 5.58 19.62 -25.88
N ASP A 118 5.06 20.84 -25.88
CA ASP A 118 5.69 22.00 -25.20
C ASP A 118 5.73 21.80 -23.68
N LEU A 119 4.64 21.25 -23.11
CA LEU A 119 4.55 20.98 -21.67
C LEU A 119 5.52 19.85 -21.26
N VAL A 120 5.64 18.79 -22.04
CA VAL A 120 6.59 17.70 -21.80
C VAL A 120 8.02 18.23 -21.82
N ALA A 121 8.39 19.04 -22.82
CA ALA A 121 9.74 19.62 -22.92
C ALA A 121 10.06 20.51 -21.72
N THR A 122 9.10 21.32 -21.26
CA THR A 122 9.22 22.16 -20.07
C THR A 122 9.36 21.31 -18.80
N ALA A 123 8.56 20.26 -18.65
CA ALA A 123 8.60 19.36 -17.50
C ALA A 123 9.93 18.62 -17.40
N VAL A 124 10.46 18.08 -18.51
CA VAL A 124 11.76 17.39 -18.54
C VAL A 124 12.87 18.35 -18.11
N ARG A 125 12.89 19.58 -18.64
CA ARG A 125 13.86 20.61 -18.25
C ARG A 125 13.75 20.96 -16.76
N MET A 126 12.53 21.14 -16.25
CA MET A 126 12.30 21.42 -14.84
C MET A 126 12.84 20.27 -13.96
N MET A 127 12.52 19.04 -14.30
CA MET A 127 12.94 17.87 -13.54
C MET A 127 14.45 17.65 -13.62
N ASP A 128 15.10 17.88 -14.77
CA ASP A 128 16.55 17.87 -14.87
C ASP A 128 17.21 18.91 -13.94
N ASN A 129 16.66 20.12 -13.88
CA ASN A 129 17.15 21.16 -12.97
C ASN A 129 16.96 20.78 -11.48
N VAL A 130 15.89 20.07 -11.14
CA VAL A 130 15.65 19.58 -9.77
C VAL A 130 16.72 18.57 -9.34
N VAL A 131 17.23 17.73 -10.27
CA VAL A 131 18.37 16.83 -9.97
C VAL A 131 19.57 17.63 -9.48
N ASP A 132 19.87 18.79 -10.11
CA ASP A 132 20.99 19.66 -9.72
C ASP A 132 20.72 20.43 -8.42
N ALA A 133 19.46 20.83 -8.17
CA ALA A 133 19.05 21.59 -6.99
C ALA A 133 18.86 20.71 -5.74
N SER A 134 18.76 19.39 -5.89
CA SER A 134 18.51 18.47 -4.79
C SER A 134 19.70 18.29 -3.87
N ASN A 135 19.44 18.31 -2.55
CA ASN A 135 20.42 18.01 -1.51
C ASN A 135 20.20 16.57 -1.03
N PHE A 136 21.18 15.71 -1.27
CA PHE A 136 21.13 14.32 -0.86
C PHE A 136 21.85 14.13 0.48
N PRO A 137 21.25 13.40 1.45
CA PRO A 137 21.86 13.21 2.77
C PRO A 137 23.11 12.33 2.75
N LEU A 138 23.25 11.45 1.73
CA LEU A 138 24.39 10.55 1.57
C LEU A 138 25.11 10.84 0.25
N GLU A 139 26.45 10.82 0.29
CA GLU A 139 27.29 11.02 -0.91
C GLU A 139 26.98 9.98 -2.00
N ALA A 140 26.74 8.70 -1.62
CA ALA A 140 26.37 7.66 -2.57
C ALA A 140 25.08 7.98 -3.33
N GLN A 141 24.07 8.57 -2.67
CA GLN A 141 22.84 9.03 -3.32
C GLN A 141 23.10 10.21 -4.26
N ALA A 142 23.94 11.15 -3.84
CA ALA A 142 24.31 12.30 -4.67
C ALA A 142 25.04 11.86 -5.94
N LEU A 143 25.96 10.91 -5.84
CA LEU A 143 26.69 10.34 -6.98
C LEU A 143 25.76 9.58 -7.91
N GLU A 144 24.88 8.72 -7.37
CA GLU A 144 23.88 7.98 -8.15
C GLU A 144 22.99 8.94 -8.96
N ALA A 145 22.41 9.93 -8.29
CA ALA A 145 21.53 10.90 -8.93
C ALA A 145 22.23 11.73 -10.02
N ARG A 146 23.44 12.22 -9.76
CA ARG A 146 24.19 13.04 -10.72
C ARG A 146 24.74 12.26 -11.91
N ASN A 147 25.18 11.02 -11.67
CA ASN A 147 25.79 10.19 -12.69
C ASN A 147 24.78 9.65 -13.70
N LYS A 148 23.52 9.42 -13.30
CA LYS A 148 22.47 8.84 -14.13
C LYS A 148 21.36 9.82 -14.48
N ARG A 149 21.13 10.85 -13.65
CA ARG A 149 20.11 11.90 -13.87
C ARG A 149 18.73 11.33 -14.16
N ARG A 150 18.35 10.28 -13.43
CA ARG A 150 17.08 9.57 -13.58
C ARG A 150 15.92 10.48 -13.18
N ILE A 151 14.90 10.57 -14.04
CA ILE A 151 13.63 11.24 -13.78
C ILE A 151 12.46 10.32 -14.12
N GLY A 152 11.26 10.64 -13.65
CA GLY A 152 10.05 9.87 -13.91
C GLY A 152 8.89 10.79 -14.24
N LEU A 153 8.75 11.19 -15.51
CA LEU A 153 7.62 11.96 -15.98
C LEU A 153 6.47 11.02 -16.31
N GLY A 154 5.31 11.25 -15.71
CA GLY A 154 4.08 10.50 -15.91
C GLY A 154 2.90 11.38 -16.25
N VAL A 155 1.71 10.85 -15.99
CA VAL A 155 0.44 11.50 -16.25
C VAL A 155 -0.50 11.43 -15.06
N THR A 156 -1.49 12.32 -15.04
CA THR A 156 -2.69 12.26 -14.19
C THR A 156 -3.89 12.70 -15.03
N GLY A 157 -5.11 12.40 -14.62
CA GLY A 157 -6.30 12.75 -15.39
C GLY A 157 -6.48 11.97 -16.69
N LEU A 158 -5.86 10.78 -16.83
CA LEU A 158 -5.99 9.96 -18.04
C LEU A 158 -7.43 9.48 -18.23
N ALA A 159 -8.09 9.00 -17.18
CA ALA A 159 -9.46 8.52 -17.29
C ALA A 159 -10.43 9.67 -17.61
N ASP A 160 -10.24 10.85 -17.00
CA ASP A 160 -11.02 12.05 -17.36
C ASP A 160 -10.86 12.40 -18.84
N ALA A 161 -9.63 12.43 -19.34
CA ALA A 161 -9.37 12.72 -20.74
C ALA A 161 -10.07 11.72 -21.67
N LEU A 162 -10.05 10.42 -21.34
CA LEU A 162 -10.78 9.39 -22.10
C LEU A 162 -12.30 9.63 -22.07
N LEU A 163 -12.87 9.95 -20.91
CA LEU A 163 -14.29 10.29 -20.78
C LEU A 163 -14.65 11.51 -21.63
N MET A 164 -13.80 12.55 -21.64
CA MET A 164 -14.01 13.75 -22.46
C MET A 164 -13.97 13.46 -23.97
N LEU A 165 -13.28 12.39 -24.38
CA LEU A 165 -13.28 11.91 -25.75
C LEU A 165 -14.42 10.92 -26.05
N GLY A 166 -15.28 10.58 -25.09
CA GLY A 166 -16.34 9.59 -25.21
C GLY A 166 -15.84 8.15 -25.23
N LEU A 167 -14.66 7.88 -24.67
CA LEU A 167 -14.04 6.55 -24.64
C LEU A 167 -14.24 5.89 -23.27
N ARG A 168 -14.83 4.69 -23.27
CA ARG A 168 -14.97 3.88 -22.07
C ARG A 168 -13.61 3.34 -21.63
N TYR A 169 -13.20 3.68 -20.39
CA TYR A 169 -11.99 3.11 -19.78
C TYR A 169 -12.01 1.57 -19.83
N GLY A 170 -10.87 0.95 -20.17
CA GLY A 170 -10.74 -0.50 -20.30
C GLY A 170 -11.16 -1.06 -21.67
N SER A 171 -11.80 -0.26 -22.55
CA SER A 171 -12.07 -0.68 -23.93
C SER A 171 -10.77 -0.73 -24.78
N GLU A 172 -10.80 -1.49 -25.87
CA GLU A 172 -9.68 -1.51 -26.81
C GLU A 172 -9.38 -0.13 -27.42
N ALA A 173 -10.44 0.68 -27.65
CA ALA A 173 -10.28 2.04 -28.17
C ALA A 173 -9.58 2.93 -27.14
N ALA A 174 -9.93 2.84 -25.87
CA ALA A 174 -9.28 3.57 -24.78
C ALA A 174 -7.82 3.10 -24.58
N ALA A 175 -7.55 1.80 -24.69
CA ALA A 175 -6.20 1.26 -24.60
C ALA A 175 -5.30 1.78 -25.75
N ARG A 176 -5.78 1.76 -27.00
CA ARG A 176 -5.06 2.34 -28.13
C ARG A 176 -4.81 3.83 -27.96
N GLN A 177 -5.83 4.58 -27.55
CA GLN A 177 -5.67 6.03 -27.32
C GLN A 177 -4.65 6.33 -26.20
N THR A 178 -4.63 5.50 -25.16
CA THR A 178 -3.64 5.60 -24.07
C THR A 178 -2.23 5.31 -24.61
N GLU A 179 -2.08 4.27 -25.42
CA GLU A 179 -0.81 3.93 -26.07
C GLU A 179 -0.30 5.08 -26.94
N ASP A 180 -1.17 5.68 -27.76
CA ASP A 180 -0.83 6.81 -28.64
C ASP A 180 -0.38 8.04 -27.82
N TRP A 181 -1.07 8.38 -26.75
CA TRP A 181 -0.69 9.51 -25.89
C TRP A 181 0.63 9.28 -25.16
N LEU A 182 0.84 8.09 -24.62
CA LEU A 182 2.09 7.78 -23.91
C LEU A 182 3.27 7.64 -24.87
N HIS A 183 3.06 7.15 -26.09
CA HIS A 183 4.05 7.20 -27.16
C HIS A 183 4.48 8.65 -27.45
N ALA A 184 3.50 9.55 -27.66
CA ALA A 184 3.78 10.96 -27.92
C ALA A 184 4.55 11.61 -26.75
N ILE A 185 4.19 11.30 -25.49
CA ILE A 185 4.88 11.79 -24.29
C ILE A 185 6.30 11.24 -24.22
N ALA A 186 6.48 9.93 -24.39
CA ALA A 186 7.80 9.31 -24.36
C ALA A 186 8.71 9.91 -25.43
N ARG A 187 8.25 9.97 -26.67
CA ARG A 187 8.97 10.58 -27.79
C ARG A 187 9.39 12.03 -27.49
N ALA A 188 8.44 12.86 -27.03
CA ALA A 188 8.72 14.26 -26.68
C ALA A 188 9.71 14.38 -25.51
N ALA A 189 9.61 13.51 -24.50
CA ALA A 189 10.51 13.51 -23.35
C ALA A 189 11.94 13.14 -23.76
N TYR A 190 12.11 12.10 -24.58
CA TYR A 190 13.42 11.70 -25.08
C TYR A 190 14.08 12.77 -25.94
N LEU A 191 13.34 13.38 -26.87
CA LEU A 191 13.85 14.50 -27.69
C LEU A 191 14.19 15.74 -26.84
N ALA A 192 13.38 16.05 -25.83
CA ALA A 192 13.69 17.15 -24.90
C ALA A 192 14.97 16.87 -24.11
N SER A 193 15.19 15.63 -23.67
CA SER A 193 16.41 15.22 -22.98
C SER A 193 17.64 15.22 -23.90
N VAL A 194 17.49 14.89 -25.18
CA VAL A 194 18.55 15.08 -26.20
C VAL A 194 18.87 16.57 -26.38
N GLN A 195 17.86 17.42 -26.45
CA GLN A 195 18.08 18.88 -26.53
C GLN A 195 18.85 19.40 -25.29
N LEU A 196 18.53 18.89 -24.10
CA LEU A 196 19.29 19.22 -22.88
C LEU A 196 20.73 18.68 -22.94
N ALA A 197 20.95 17.52 -23.55
CA ALA A 197 22.31 17.00 -23.77
C ALA A 197 23.13 17.89 -24.69
N LYS A 198 22.52 18.44 -25.75
CA LYS A 198 23.18 19.45 -26.63
C LYS A 198 23.59 20.70 -25.85
N GLU A 199 22.81 21.13 -24.86
CA GLU A 199 23.04 22.34 -24.06
C GLU A 199 24.01 22.13 -22.88
N LYS A 200 23.89 20.98 -22.19
CA LYS A 200 24.52 20.72 -20.88
C LYS A 200 25.42 19.48 -20.85
N GLY A 201 25.52 18.74 -21.96
CA GLY A 201 26.19 17.44 -22.03
C GLY A 201 25.27 16.27 -21.63
N ALA A 202 25.62 15.08 -22.11
CA ALA A 202 24.96 13.83 -21.73
C ALA A 202 25.15 13.54 -20.22
N PHE A 203 24.35 12.60 -19.68
CA PHE A 203 24.59 12.14 -18.30
C PHE A 203 25.95 11.41 -18.21
N PRO A 204 26.66 11.51 -17.06
CA PRO A 204 28.07 11.06 -16.95
C PRO A 204 28.34 9.59 -17.32
N LEU A 205 27.41 8.68 -17.03
CA LEU A 205 27.55 7.24 -17.34
C LEU A 205 26.96 6.86 -18.70
N PHE A 206 26.69 7.82 -19.59
CA PHE A 206 26.13 7.52 -20.91
C PHE A 206 27.16 6.83 -21.81
N GLU A 207 26.79 5.65 -22.30
CA GLU A 207 27.49 4.90 -23.33
C GLU A 207 26.51 4.59 -24.47
N ALA A 208 26.75 5.14 -25.66
CA ALA A 208 25.76 5.14 -26.74
C ALA A 208 25.35 3.73 -27.19
N ASP A 209 26.29 2.85 -27.47
CA ASP A 209 26.00 1.51 -27.99
C ASP A 209 25.17 0.66 -27.00
N PRO A 210 25.58 0.46 -25.73
CA PRO A 210 24.80 -0.34 -24.83
C PRO A 210 23.48 0.35 -24.41
N TYR A 211 23.43 1.68 -24.35
CA TYR A 211 22.18 2.41 -24.07
C TYR A 211 21.14 2.15 -25.17
N LEU A 212 21.53 2.28 -26.46
CA LEU A 212 20.65 2.06 -27.60
C LEU A 212 20.30 0.58 -27.83
N ALA A 213 21.07 -0.34 -27.24
CA ALA A 213 20.78 -1.77 -27.27
C ALA A 213 19.77 -2.21 -26.18
N SER A 214 19.38 -1.33 -25.25
CA SER A 214 18.42 -1.65 -24.19
C SER A 214 17.02 -1.98 -24.73
N GLY A 215 16.25 -2.77 -23.98
CA GLY A 215 14.92 -3.19 -24.42
C GLY A 215 13.95 -2.01 -24.66
N ALA A 216 13.99 -0.97 -23.83
CA ALA A 216 13.16 0.22 -24.03
C ALA A 216 13.56 0.97 -25.30
N MET A 217 14.86 1.07 -25.61
CA MET A 217 15.34 1.73 -26.82
C MET A 217 15.07 0.93 -28.10
N GLN A 218 15.01 -0.39 -28.04
CA GLN A 218 14.63 -1.21 -29.20
C GLN A 218 13.20 -0.92 -29.68
N GLY A 219 12.29 -0.52 -28.79
CA GLY A 219 10.92 -0.12 -29.12
C GLY A 219 10.77 1.36 -29.50
N MET A 220 11.79 2.20 -29.30
CA MET A 220 11.73 3.64 -29.57
C MET A 220 11.91 3.96 -31.07
N ASP A 221 11.26 5.03 -31.51
CA ASP A 221 11.31 5.52 -32.89
C ASP A 221 12.75 5.70 -33.40
N GLU A 222 13.00 5.35 -34.64
CA GLU A 222 14.34 5.35 -35.27
C GLU A 222 14.99 6.74 -35.27
N ASP A 223 14.22 7.79 -35.55
CA ASP A 223 14.73 9.17 -35.56
C ASP A 223 15.13 9.64 -34.13
N VAL A 224 14.39 9.25 -33.10
CA VAL A 224 14.76 9.52 -31.70
C VAL A 224 16.07 8.80 -31.34
N ARG A 225 16.20 7.54 -31.73
CA ARG A 225 17.42 6.76 -31.51
C ARG A 225 18.62 7.36 -32.26
N ALA A 226 18.43 7.85 -33.48
CA ALA A 226 19.46 8.53 -34.26
C ALA A 226 19.92 9.85 -33.60
N GLU A 227 18.99 10.64 -33.06
CA GLU A 227 19.32 11.84 -32.33
C GLU A 227 20.13 11.52 -31.03
N ILE A 228 19.74 10.47 -30.30
CA ILE A 228 20.50 10.00 -29.13
C ILE A 228 21.90 9.52 -29.51
N ALA A 229 22.02 8.75 -30.59
CA ALA A 229 23.32 8.29 -31.09
C ALA A 229 24.26 9.44 -31.43
N THR A 230 23.73 10.52 -32.00
CA THR A 230 24.51 11.67 -32.48
C THR A 230 24.88 12.65 -31.35
N HIS A 231 23.97 12.89 -30.44
CA HIS A 231 24.07 13.99 -29.46
C HIS A 231 24.15 13.53 -28.02
N GLY A 232 23.95 12.24 -27.75
CA GLY A 232 23.75 11.73 -26.39
C GLY A 232 22.38 12.11 -25.82
N ILE A 233 22.17 11.77 -24.55
CA ILE A 233 20.95 12.08 -23.80
C ILE A 233 21.28 12.56 -22.40
N ARG A 234 20.51 13.53 -21.86
CA ARG A 234 20.78 14.15 -20.57
C ARG A 234 20.32 13.33 -19.37
N ASN A 235 19.25 12.54 -19.52
CA ASN A 235 18.61 11.78 -18.45
C ASN A 235 18.56 10.30 -18.87
N ALA A 236 18.98 9.40 -17.98
CA ALA A 236 19.09 7.97 -18.31
C ALA A 236 17.73 7.27 -18.48
N LEU A 237 16.75 7.61 -17.62
CA LEU A 237 15.36 7.19 -17.69
C LEU A 237 14.48 8.42 -17.53
N LEU A 238 13.34 8.44 -18.19
CA LEU A 238 12.51 9.63 -18.31
C LEU A 238 11.06 9.44 -17.89
N THR A 239 10.49 8.25 -18.02
CA THR A 239 9.04 8.05 -17.86
C THR A 239 8.69 7.08 -16.73
N SER A 240 7.68 7.44 -15.94
CA SER A 240 7.16 6.64 -14.84
C SER A 240 5.74 7.10 -14.49
N ILE A 241 4.84 6.19 -14.15
CA ILE A 241 3.48 6.57 -13.75
C ILE A 241 3.35 6.46 -12.23
N ALA A 242 3.37 7.62 -11.57
CA ALA A 242 3.17 7.75 -10.14
C ALA A 242 1.68 7.63 -9.75
N PRO A 243 1.36 7.31 -8.48
CA PRO A 243 -0.03 7.26 -8.00
C PRO A 243 -0.78 8.58 -8.13
N THR A 244 -0.10 9.71 -7.96
CA THR A 244 -0.61 11.10 -8.03
C THR A 244 -1.80 11.42 -7.10
N GLY A 245 -2.07 10.60 -6.07
CA GLY A 245 -3.27 10.72 -5.24
C GLY A 245 -3.51 12.12 -4.65
N THR A 246 -2.48 12.76 -4.11
CA THR A 246 -2.59 14.12 -3.53
C THR A 246 -2.62 15.20 -4.60
N ILE A 247 -1.76 15.10 -5.62
CA ILE A 247 -1.66 16.15 -6.65
C ILE A 247 -2.86 16.15 -7.60
N SER A 248 -3.52 15.02 -7.82
CA SER A 248 -4.75 14.94 -8.61
C SER A 248 -5.91 15.70 -7.94
N LEU A 249 -6.01 15.64 -6.61
CA LEU A 249 -6.97 16.43 -5.83
C LEU A 249 -6.70 17.93 -5.99
N TYR A 250 -5.43 18.33 -5.84
CA TYR A 250 -5.00 19.73 -6.03
C TYR A 250 -5.26 20.21 -7.47
N ALA A 251 -5.12 19.34 -8.46
CA ALA A 251 -5.33 19.65 -9.87
C ALA A 251 -6.83 19.73 -10.30
N GLY A 252 -7.77 19.73 -9.36
CA GLY A 252 -9.21 19.83 -9.61
C GLY A 252 -9.93 18.48 -9.50
N ASN A 253 -9.38 17.55 -8.73
CA ASN A 253 -9.92 16.20 -8.53
C ASN A 253 -10.03 15.38 -9.82
N VAL A 254 -8.96 15.41 -10.60
CA VAL A 254 -8.83 14.53 -11.77
C VAL A 254 -8.47 13.11 -11.33
N SER A 255 -8.66 12.13 -12.19
CA SER A 255 -8.26 10.74 -11.95
C SER A 255 -6.76 10.62 -11.69
N SER A 256 -6.37 9.75 -10.76
CA SER A 256 -5.00 9.58 -10.29
C SER A 256 -4.18 8.72 -11.26
N GLY A 257 -3.05 9.19 -11.73
CA GLY A 257 -2.17 8.44 -12.63
C GLY A 257 -2.90 7.94 -13.88
N ILE A 258 -2.90 6.63 -14.06
CA ILE A 258 -3.70 5.93 -15.08
C ILE A 258 -4.87 5.14 -14.45
N GLU A 259 -5.25 5.46 -13.19
CA GLU A 259 -6.42 4.86 -12.58
C GLU A 259 -7.70 5.29 -13.29
N PRO A 260 -8.76 4.46 -13.30
CA PRO A 260 -10.09 4.94 -13.65
C PRO A 260 -10.56 5.98 -12.66
N VAL A 261 -11.59 6.73 -13.01
CA VAL A 261 -12.30 7.56 -12.04
C VAL A 261 -12.75 6.68 -10.87
N PHE A 262 -12.44 7.11 -9.65
CA PHE A 262 -12.75 6.31 -8.47
C PHE A 262 -14.26 6.26 -8.21
N ALA A 263 -14.89 7.43 -8.13
CA ALA A 263 -16.32 7.64 -7.97
C ALA A 263 -16.68 9.00 -8.54
N TYR A 264 -17.92 9.16 -9.02
CA TYR A 264 -18.37 10.40 -9.65
C TYR A 264 -18.53 11.54 -8.66
N ALA A 265 -18.92 11.23 -7.44
CA ALA A 265 -18.94 12.12 -6.29
C ALA A 265 -18.67 11.33 -5.01
N TYR A 266 -18.00 11.93 -4.06
CA TYR A 266 -17.80 11.36 -2.73
C TYR A 266 -17.68 12.47 -1.69
N THR A 267 -18.06 12.15 -0.46
CA THR A 267 -17.96 13.09 0.66
C THR A 267 -16.57 13.00 1.29
N ARG A 268 -15.89 14.13 1.38
CA ARG A 268 -14.60 14.26 2.04
C ARG A 268 -14.72 15.05 3.33
N LYS A 269 -14.14 14.53 4.41
CA LYS A 269 -14.03 15.24 5.69
C LYS A 269 -12.75 16.08 5.70
N VAL A 270 -12.88 17.38 5.54
CA VAL A 270 -11.76 18.33 5.51
C VAL A 270 -11.55 18.93 6.90
N LEU A 271 -10.36 18.77 7.45
CA LEU A 271 -9.97 19.37 8.72
C LEU A 271 -9.76 20.89 8.53
N GLN A 272 -10.54 21.70 9.23
CA GLN A 272 -10.43 23.15 9.23
C GLN A 272 -9.33 23.64 10.18
N LYS A 273 -8.90 24.89 10.03
CA LYS A 273 -7.84 25.49 10.87
C LYS A 273 -8.20 25.57 12.36
N ASP A 274 -9.48 25.60 12.68
CA ASP A 274 -10.02 25.62 14.04
C ASP A 274 -10.17 24.24 14.68
N GLY A 275 -9.78 23.17 13.94
CA GLY A 275 -9.89 21.77 14.37
C GLY A 275 -11.24 21.13 14.07
N SER A 276 -12.22 21.88 13.55
CA SER A 276 -13.49 21.33 13.07
C SER A 276 -13.28 20.55 11.75
N ARG A 277 -14.24 19.72 11.37
CA ARG A 277 -14.27 19.03 10.09
C ARG A 277 -15.52 19.44 9.35
N THR A 278 -15.35 19.93 8.12
CA THR A 278 -16.45 20.13 7.19
C THR A 278 -16.55 18.94 6.25
N GLU A 279 -17.76 18.52 5.95
CA GLU A 279 -18.01 17.57 4.88
C GLU A 279 -18.16 18.35 3.57
N GLU A 280 -17.28 18.06 2.63
CA GLU A 280 -17.32 18.66 1.30
C GLU A 280 -17.60 17.56 0.27
N GLU A 281 -18.60 17.78 -0.57
CA GLU A 281 -18.81 16.92 -1.71
C GLU A 281 -17.74 17.23 -2.76
N VAL A 282 -17.00 16.21 -3.13
CA VAL A 282 -15.96 16.31 -4.16
C VAL A 282 -16.44 15.55 -5.37
N VAL A 283 -16.61 16.26 -6.47
CA VAL A 283 -17.05 15.71 -7.76
C VAL A 283 -15.84 15.50 -8.65
N ASP A 284 -15.84 14.40 -9.39
CA ASP A 284 -14.83 14.11 -10.40
C ASP A 284 -14.79 15.21 -11.47
N TYR A 285 -13.59 15.51 -11.98
CA TYR A 285 -13.38 16.62 -12.90
C TYR A 285 -14.16 16.46 -14.21
N ALA A 286 -14.13 15.27 -14.83
CA ALA A 286 -14.84 15.04 -16.07
C ALA A 286 -16.36 15.09 -15.87
N VAL A 287 -16.85 14.58 -14.74
CA VAL A 287 -18.28 14.68 -14.37
C VAL A 287 -18.69 16.13 -14.15
N GLN A 288 -17.86 16.92 -13.46
CA GLN A 288 -18.12 18.34 -13.28
C GLN A 288 -18.21 19.06 -14.63
N GLN A 289 -17.23 18.87 -15.51
CA GLN A 289 -17.21 19.49 -16.85
C GLN A 289 -18.40 19.04 -17.72
N PHE A 290 -18.79 17.77 -17.61
CA PHE A 290 -19.97 17.26 -18.31
C PHE A 290 -21.25 17.95 -17.83
N ARG A 291 -21.45 18.05 -16.51
CA ARG A 291 -22.63 18.69 -15.92
C ARG A 291 -22.66 20.20 -16.17
N GLU A 292 -21.54 20.88 -16.16
CA GLU A 292 -21.43 22.30 -16.54
C GLU A 292 -21.90 22.54 -18.00
N LYS A 293 -21.60 21.59 -18.90
CA LYS A 293 -21.93 21.71 -20.31
C LYS A 293 -23.37 21.30 -20.65
N PHE A 294 -23.89 20.23 -20.04
CA PHE A 294 -25.18 19.62 -20.42
C PHE A 294 -26.28 19.81 -19.37
N GLY A 295 -25.97 20.39 -18.22
CA GLY A 295 -26.88 20.61 -17.11
C GLY A 295 -26.57 19.74 -15.90
N ALA A 296 -26.84 20.25 -14.69
CA ALA A 296 -26.50 19.60 -13.43
C ALA A 296 -27.14 18.21 -13.26
N GLU A 297 -28.35 18.04 -13.80
CA GLU A 297 -29.14 16.79 -13.72
C GLU A 297 -28.99 15.91 -14.97
N ALA A 298 -28.07 16.23 -15.88
CA ALA A 298 -27.89 15.45 -17.09
C ALA A 298 -27.40 14.03 -16.75
N ASP A 299 -28.05 13.02 -17.32
CA ASP A 299 -27.67 11.63 -17.20
C ASP A 299 -26.27 11.40 -17.80
N LEU A 300 -25.41 10.72 -17.06
CA LEU A 300 -24.08 10.35 -17.56
C LEU A 300 -24.21 9.24 -18.62
N PRO A 301 -23.54 9.39 -19.77
CA PRO A 301 -23.52 8.35 -20.80
C PRO A 301 -22.93 7.01 -20.29
N GLU A 302 -23.29 5.90 -20.94
CA GLU A 302 -22.84 4.55 -20.57
C GLU A 302 -21.31 4.36 -20.55
N TYR A 303 -20.57 5.17 -21.29
CA TYR A 303 -19.10 5.11 -21.26
C TYR A 303 -18.48 5.72 -20.01
N PHE A 304 -19.25 6.43 -19.19
CA PHE A 304 -18.82 6.82 -17.85
C PHE A 304 -18.81 5.58 -16.98
N VAL A 305 -17.62 5.09 -16.69
CA VAL A 305 -17.36 3.96 -15.80
C VAL A 305 -16.40 4.39 -14.70
N ASN A 306 -16.48 3.72 -13.56
CA ASN A 306 -15.62 4.00 -12.41
C ASN A 306 -14.92 2.71 -11.92
N ALA A 307 -14.03 2.86 -10.95
CA ALA A 307 -13.24 1.76 -10.40
C ALA A 307 -14.09 0.60 -9.83
N GLN A 308 -15.34 0.86 -9.45
CA GLN A 308 -16.25 -0.12 -8.84
C GLN A 308 -16.92 -1.02 -9.88
N THR A 309 -17.09 -0.52 -11.12
CA THR A 309 -17.87 -1.17 -12.17
C THR A 309 -17.01 -1.87 -13.22
N LEU A 310 -15.70 -1.67 -13.18
CA LEU A 310 -14.76 -2.22 -14.15
C LEU A 310 -14.37 -3.66 -13.82
N ALA A 311 -14.24 -4.49 -14.86
CA ALA A 311 -13.66 -5.82 -14.70
C ALA A 311 -12.14 -5.73 -14.45
N PRO A 312 -11.55 -6.61 -13.62
CA PRO A 312 -10.10 -6.60 -13.35
C PRO A 312 -9.23 -6.63 -14.62
N LEU A 313 -9.63 -7.35 -15.65
CA LEU A 313 -8.91 -7.41 -16.93
C LEU A 313 -8.95 -6.10 -17.73
N ASP A 314 -9.95 -5.23 -17.52
CA ASP A 314 -9.97 -3.89 -18.11
C ASP A 314 -8.83 -3.03 -17.52
N HIS A 315 -8.56 -3.15 -16.23
CA HIS A 315 -7.42 -2.49 -15.59
C HIS A 315 -6.07 -3.00 -16.14
N VAL A 316 -5.92 -4.32 -16.30
CA VAL A 316 -4.70 -4.94 -16.85
C VAL A 316 -4.44 -4.43 -18.28
N ARG A 317 -5.48 -4.39 -19.13
CA ARG A 317 -5.38 -3.91 -20.52
C ARG A 317 -4.85 -2.47 -20.57
N MET A 318 -5.37 -1.60 -19.74
CA MET A 318 -4.94 -0.20 -19.70
C MET A 318 -3.50 -0.06 -19.20
N GLN A 319 -3.12 -0.82 -18.17
CA GLN A 319 -1.75 -0.84 -17.66
C GLN A 319 -0.78 -1.37 -18.70
N ALA A 320 -1.13 -2.44 -19.40
CA ALA A 320 -0.30 -3.02 -20.44
C ALA A 320 -0.09 -2.07 -21.63
N ALA A 321 -1.15 -1.37 -22.07
CA ALA A 321 -1.05 -0.35 -23.10
C ALA A 321 -0.10 0.78 -22.71
N ALA A 322 -0.23 1.27 -21.45
CA ALA A 322 0.64 2.30 -20.92
C ALA A 322 2.09 1.84 -20.77
N GLN A 323 2.32 0.60 -20.33
CA GLN A 323 3.66 0.07 -20.03
C GLN A 323 4.58 0.02 -21.24
N LYS A 324 4.06 -0.06 -22.45
CA LYS A 324 4.87 -0.09 -23.68
C LYS A 324 5.77 1.14 -23.83
N TRP A 325 5.33 2.29 -23.33
CA TRP A 325 5.99 3.59 -23.47
C TRP A 325 6.52 4.18 -22.17
N VAL A 326 6.54 3.37 -21.10
CA VAL A 326 7.11 3.74 -19.81
C VAL A 326 8.39 2.97 -19.56
N ASP A 327 9.52 3.66 -19.56
CA ASP A 327 10.86 3.06 -19.39
C ASP A 327 11.08 2.55 -17.95
N SER A 328 10.58 3.27 -16.93
CA SER A 328 10.53 2.78 -15.55
C SER A 328 9.33 1.85 -15.33
N SER A 329 8.47 2.10 -14.36
CA SER A 329 7.30 1.26 -14.09
C SER A 329 6.05 2.10 -13.82
N ILE A 330 4.98 1.44 -13.43
CA ILE A 330 3.66 2.04 -13.27
C ILE A 330 3.10 1.65 -11.91
N SER A 331 2.66 2.63 -11.13
CA SER A 331 1.79 2.41 -9.99
C SER A 331 0.36 2.30 -10.46
N LYS A 332 -0.22 1.11 -10.31
CA LYS A 332 -1.59 0.82 -10.73
C LYS A 332 -2.20 -0.21 -9.80
N THR A 333 -3.38 0.09 -9.28
CA THR A 333 -4.19 -0.86 -8.51
C THR A 333 -5.26 -1.48 -9.40
N ILE A 334 -5.32 -2.80 -9.41
CA ILE A 334 -6.39 -3.55 -10.06
C ILE A 334 -7.45 -3.83 -9.01
N ASN A 335 -8.60 -3.15 -9.12
CA ASN A 335 -9.72 -3.37 -8.22
C ASN A 335 -10.41 -4.69 -8.59
N CYS A 336 -10.52 -5.57 -7.61
CA CYS A 336 -11.21 -6.85 -7.73
C CYS A 336 -12.51 -6.82 -6.93
N PRO A 337 -13.61 -7.42 -7.42
CA PRO A 337 -14.82 -7.61 -6.65
C PRO A 337 -14.56 -8.41 -5.37
N GLU A 338 -15.34 -8.17 -4.32
CA GLU A 338 -15.21 -8.92 -3.05
C GLU A 338 -15.41 -10.41 -3.24
N ASP A 339 -16.33 -10.79 -4.13
CA ASP A 339 -16.74 -12.17 -4.44
C ASP A 339 -15.91 -12.83 -5.57
N ILE A 340 -14.84 -12.18 -6.06
CA ILE A 340 -13.97 -12.80 -7.07
C ILE A 340 -13.45 -14.15 -6.58
N SER A 341 -13.54 -15.18 -7.40
CA SER A 341 -12.98 -16.48 -7.06
C SER A 341 -11.45 -16.45 -7.02
N PHE A 342 -10.84 -17.30 -6.20
CA PHE A 342 -9.38 -17.38 -6.10
C PHE A 342 -8.71 -17.69 -7.46
N GLU A 343 -9.30 -18.56 -8.28
CA GLU A 343 -8.79 -18.85 -9.63
C GLU A 343 -8.83 -17.61 -10.53
N ALA A 344 -9.97 -16.91 -10.59
CA ALA A 344 -10.09 -15.68 -11.38
C ALA A 344 -9.13 -14.58 -10.89
N PHE A 345 -8.86 -14.53 -9.58
CA PHE A 345 -7.87 -13.63 -9.01
C PHE A 345 -6.43 -13.93 -9.48
N LYS A 346 -6.05 -15.22 -9.50
CA LYS A 346 -4.74 -15.65 -10.05
C LYS A 346 -4.60 -15.32 -11.53
N ASP A 347 -5.69 -15.48 -12.31
CA ASP A 347 -5.71 -15.17 -13.73
C ASP A 347 -5.41 -13.70 -14.03
N VAL A 348 -5.75 -12.78 -13.12
CA VAL A 348 -5.39 -11.36 -13.25
C VAL A 348 -3.87 -11.17 -13.30
N TYR A 349 -3.14 -11.85 -12.42
CA TYR A 349 -1.67 -11.77 -12.37
C TYR A 349 -1.01 -12.43 -13.58
N LEU A 350 -1.56 -13.57 -14.01
CA LEU A 350 -1.10 -14.25 -15.23
C LEU A 350 -1.33 -13.37 -16.47
N ALA A 351 -2.51 -12.74 -16.56
CA ALA A 351 -2.82 -11.81 -17.65
C ALA A 351 -1.90 -10.57 -17.63
N ALA A 352 -1.57 -10.03 -16.47
CA ALA A 352 -0.63 -8.92 -16.34
C ALA A 352 0.77 -9.33 -16.84
N TRP A 353 1.25 -10.52 -16.46
CA TRP A 353 2.52 -11.05 -16.97
C TRP A 353 2.45 -11.29 -18.48
N ASP A 354 1.41 -11.92 -19.01
CA ASP A 354 1.28 -12.22 -20.45
C ASP A 354 1.23 -10.96 -21.30
N GLN A 355 0.63 -9.89 -20.80
CA GLN A 355 0.50 -8.61 -21.50
C GLN A 355 1.70 -7.66 -21.33
N GLY A 356 2.78 -8.10 -20.67
CA GLY A 356 4.02 -7.33 -20.58
C GLY A 356 4.09 -6.29 -19.47
N CYS A 357 3.21 -6.33 -18.48
CA CYS A 357 3.33 -5.48 -17.30
C CYS A 357 4.62 -5.78 -16.52
N LYS A 358 5.20 -4.78 -15.87
CA LYS A 358 6.39 -4.89 -15.02
C LYS A 358 6.08 -5.21 -13.57
N GLY A 359 4.82 -5.12 -13.18
CA GLY A 359 4.32 -5.46 -11.85
C GLY A 359 2.80 -5.54 -11.85
N CYS A 360 2.26 -6.07 -10.76
CA CYS A 360 0.82 -6.19 -10.57
C CYS A 360 0.50 -6.03 -9.09
N THR A 361 -0.44 -5.15 -8.79
CA THR A 361 -0.98 -4.93 -7.44
C THR A 361 -2.50 -4.96 -7.53
N THR A 362 -3.13 -5.72 -6.65
CA THR A 362 -4.59 -5.83 -6.60
C THR A 362 -5.12 -5.30 -5.28
N HIS A 363 -6.34 -4.83 -5.29
CA HIS A 363 -7.12 -4.53 -4.11
C HIS A 363 -8.45 -5.29 -4.18
N ARG A 364 -8.71 -6.12 -3.18
CA ARG A 364 -9.99 -6.83 -2.98
C ARG A 364 -10.51 -6.44 -1.60
N PRO A 365 -11.70 -5.79 -1.51
CA PRO A 365 -12.32 -5.50 -0.22
C PRO A 365 -12.56 -6.79 0.56
N ASN A 366 -12.24 -6.81 1.85
CA ASN A 366 -12.56 -7.90 2.77
C ASN A 366 -12.54 -7.38 4.22
N ALA A 367 -12.86 -8.23 5.18
CA ALA A 367 -12.90 -7.88 6.60
C ALA A 367 -11.52 -7.43 7.18
N VAL A 368 -10.41 -7.83 6.55
CA VAL A 368 -9.04 -7.50 6.97
C VAL A 368 -8.55 -6.20 6.34
N THR A 369 -8.76 -6.05 5.03
CA THR A 369 -8.27 -4.89 4.26
C THR A 369 -9.18 -3.66 4.37
N GLY A 370 -10.43 -3.86 4.79
CA GLY A 370 -11.45 -2.81 4.85
C GLY A 370 -11.84 -2.25 3.48
N SER A 371 -12.79 -1.34 3.45
CA SER A 371 -13.09 -0.50 2.28
C SER A 371 -12.38 0.84 2.45
N VAL A 372 -11.45 1.16 1.58
CA VAL A 372 -10.63 2.39 1.67
C VAL A 372 -11.48 3.65 1.46
N LEU A 373 -12.59 3.54 0.72
CA LEU A 373 -13.52 4.65 0.44
C LEU A 373 -14.95 4.12 0.33
N THR A 374 -15.87 4.69 1.08
CA THR A 374 -17.31 4.42 0.97
C THR A 374 -17.95 5.45 0.07
N VAL A 375 -18.58 4.98 -1.01
CA VAL A 375 -19.43 5.81 -1.87
C VAL A 375 -20.81 5.91 -1.22
N SER A 376 -21.28 7.12 -0.93
CA SER A 376 -22.67 7.33 -0.52
C SER A 376 -23.58 7.05 -1.71
N GLU A 377 -24.33 5.96 -1.69
CA GLU A 377 -25.41 5.75 -2.63
C GLU A 377 -26.50 6.81 -2.37
N SER A 378 -26.54 7.86 -3.18
CA SER A 378 -27.70 8.75 -3.23
C SER A 378 -28.74 8.13 -4.15
N THR A 379 -29.81 7.67 -3.57
CA THR A 379 -31.20 7.50 -3.99
C THR A 379 -31.77 6.15 -3.61
N LYS A 380 -32.25 6.06 -2.38
CA LYS A 380 -33.50 5.33 -2.07
C LYS A 380 -34.23 6.09 -0.96
N SER A 381 -35.51 6.26 -1.14
CA SER A 381 -36.45 6.86 -0.22
C SER A 381 -36.39 6.26 1.19
N PRO A 382 -36.85 6.99 2.24
CA PRO A 382 -36.70 6.53 3.62
C PRO A 382 -37.59 5.33 3.86
N GLU A 383 -37.02 4.16 3.84
CA GLU A 383 -37.57 2.97 4.46
C GLU A 383 -37.02 2.84 5.88
N GLU A 384 -37.91 2.53 6.77
CA GLU A 384 -37.83 2.42 8.20
C GLU A 384 -36.46 1.94 8.75
N VAL A 385 -35.98 2.69 9.73
CA VAL A 385 -34.82 2.37 10.57
C VAL A 385 -35.05 1.01 11.24
N ARG A 386 -34.44 -0.05 10.74
CA ARG A 386 -34.31 -1.32 11.45
C ARG A 386 -33.27 -1.16 12.56
N ALA A 387 -33.59 -1.66 13.73
CA ALA A 387 -32.66 -1.74 14.84
C ALA A 387 -31.39 -2.55 14.44
N PRO A 388 -30.18 -2.12 14.83
CA PRO A 388 -28.94 -2.80 14.45
C PRO A 388 -28.88 -4.21 15.04
N THR A 389 -28.40 -5.17 14.22
CA THR A 389 -28.09 -6.53 14.64
C THR A 389 -26.72 -6.54 15.37
N ASP A 390 -26.56 -7.48 16.31
CA ASP A 390 -25.33 -7.67 17.10
C ASP A 390 -24.04 -7.61 16.25
N GLY A 391 -23.12 -6.69 16.59
CA GLY A 391 -21.80 -6.58 16.00
C GLY A 391 -21.55 -5.37 15.08
N GLU A 392 -22.48 -4.47 14.88
CA GLU A 392 -22.32 -3.30 14.01
C GLU A 392 -21.52 -2.17 14.70
N VAL A 393 -20.43 -1.70 14.04
CA VAL A 393 -19.60 -0.59 14.52
C VAL A 393 -20.32 0.73 14.27
N ILE A 394 -20.79 1.40 15.33
CA ILE A 394 -21.46 2.70 15.23
C ILE A 394 -20.39 3.81 15.25
N TYR A 395 -20.23 4.52 14.14
CA TYR A 395 -19.42 5.75 14.09
C TYR A 395 -20.29 6.93 14.55
N LEU A 396 -19.83 7.60 15.62
CA LEU A 396 -20.49 8.81 16.12
C LEU A 396 -19.98 10.03 15.37
N SER A 397 -20.88 10.83 14.83
CA SER A 397 -20.55 12.07 14.10
C SER A 397 -20.03 13.18 15.01
N GLU A 398 -20.41 13.14 16.31
CA GLU A 398 -19.97 14.09 17.34
C GLU A 398 -19.43 13.34 18.56
N PRO A 399 -18.45 13.93 19.29
CA PRO A 399 -18.00 13.35 20.55
C PRO A 399 -19.18 13.26 21.52
N LEU A 400 -19.35 12.11 22.16
CA LEU A 400 -20.37 11.93 23.19
C LEU A 400 -20.12 12.89 24.35
N ASP A 401 -21.19 13.57 24.78
CA ASP A 401 -21.17 14.32 26.02
C ASP A 401 -20.93 13.38 27.22
N ARG A 402 -20.05 13.82 28.12
CA ARG A 402 -19.70 13.03 29.28
C ARG A 402 -20.87 13.01 30.27
N PRO A 403 -21.45 11.83 30.61
CA PRO A 403 -22.43 11.69 31.66
C PRO A 403 -21.87 12.12 33.03
N SER A 404 -22.76 12.50 33.94
CA SER A 404 -22.37 12.87 35.30
C SER A 404 -21.71 11.71 36.08
N SER A 405 -22.06 10.46 35.76
CA SER A 405 -21.51 9.24 36.32
C SER A 405 -21.20 8.22 35.24
N LEU A 406 -20.07 7.53 35.35
CA LEU A 406 -19.64 6.43 34.48
C LEU A 406 -19.23 5.25 35.33
N GLU A 407 -19.51 4.04 34.86
CA GLU A 407 -18.97 2.81 35.41
C GLU A 407 -17.62 2.50 34.81
N GLY A 408 -16.72 1.87 35.57
CA GLY A 408 -15.39 1.55 35.07
C GLY A 408 -14.64 0.56 35.95
N SER A 409 -13.47 0.15 35.44
CA SER A 409 -12.56 -0.76 36.12
C SER A 409 -11.21 -0.11 36.36
N THR A 410 -10.59 -0.42 37.51
CA THR A 410 -9.27 0.08 37.87
C THR A 410 -8.26 -1.07 37.93
N TYR A 411 -7.21 -0.96 37.12
CA TYR A 411 -6.12 -1.94 37.02
C TYR A 411 -4.89 -1.42 37.78
N LYS A 412 -4.28 -2.27 38.62
CA LYS A 412 -3.04 -1.94 39.33
C LYS A 412 -1.84 -2.50 38.58
N VAL A 413 -0.98 -1.62 38.15
CA VAL A 413 0.28 -1.93 37.50
C VAL A 413 1.43 -1.60 38.44
N LYS A 414 2.36 -2.54 38.66
CA LYS A 414 3.57 -2.34 39.44
C LYS A 414 4.75 -2.87 38.68
N TRP A 415 5.75 -2.02 38.45
CA TRP A 415 7.00 -2.42 37.79
C TRP A 415 8.20 -2.38 38.75
N PRO A 416 9.27 -3.15 38.49
CA PRO A 416 10.33 -3.39 39.47
C PRO A 416 11.07 -2.15 39.91
N ASP A 417 11.26 -1.15 39.05
CA ASP A 417 12.07 0.03 39.30
C ASP A 417 11.32 1.16 40.01
N SER A 418 10.09 0.91 40.46
CA SER A 418 9.28 1.90 41.19
C SER A 418 8.73 1.37 42.51
N GLU A 419 8.89 2.17 43.56
CA GLU A 419 8.24 1.90 44.86
C GLU A 419 6.71 2.07 44.79
N HIS A 420 6.20 2.82 43.80
CA HIS A 420 4.79 3.19 43.67
C HIS A 420 4.15 2.46 42.49
N ALA A 421 2.91 2.01 42.65
CA ALA A 421 2.11 1.44 41.59
C ALA A 421 1.41 2.53 40.78
N LEU A 422 1.17 2.24 39.48
CA LEU A 422 0.20 2.95 38.66
C LEU A 422 -1.19 2.33 38.84
N TYR A 423 -2.20 3.19 38.87
CA TYR A 423 -3.60 2.78 38.83
C TYR A 423 -4.23 3.30 37.56
N ILE A 424 -4.60 2.38 36.67
CA ILE A 424 -5.20 2.67 35.35
C ILE A 424 -6.70 2.47 35.50
N THR A 425 -7.48 3.54 35.42
CA THR A 425 -8.94 3.50 35.50
C THR A 425 -9.49 3.73 34.08
N VAL A 426 -10.25 2.77 33.57
CA VAL A 426 -10.99 2.90 32.30
C VAL A 426 -12.47 2.96 32.67
N ASN A 427 -13.12 4.05 32.29
CA ASN A 427 -14.55 4.25 32.46
C ASN A 427 -15.28 4.02 31.15
N ASP A 428 -16.44 3.40 31.23
CA ASP A 428 -17.24 2.97 30.09
C ASP A 428 -18.54 3.77 29.99
N ILE A 429 -19.03 3.85 28.76
CA ILE A 429 -20.39 4.31 28.47
C ILE A 429 -21.19 3.16 27.83
N VAL A 430 -22.50 3.14 28.11
CA VAL A 430 -23.42 2.18 27.47
C VAL A 430 -24.19 2.91 26.39
N THR A 431 -24.02 2.48 25.14
CA THR A 431 -24.71 3.06 23.98
C THR A 431 -25.32 1.92 23.16
N GLY A 432 -26.61 1.99 22.86
CA GLY A 432 -27.29 0.94 22.10
C GLY A 432 -27.30 -0.45 22.78
N GLY A 433 -27.17 -0.52 24.11
CA GLY A 433 -27.09 -1.79 24.84
C GLY A 433 -25.68 -2.39 24.92
N HIS A 434 -24.69 -1.80 24.29
CA HIS A 434 -23.29 -2.24 24.29
C HIS A 434 -22.42 -1.35 25.18
N ARG A 435 -21.53 -1.97 25.95
CA ARG A 435 -20.56 -1.29 26.81
C ARG A 435 -19.29 -1.01 26.00
N ARG A 436 -18.79 0.24 26.08
CA ARG A 436 -17.56 0.64 25.39
C ARG A 436 -16.73 1.61 26.24
N PRO A 437 -15.39 1.64 26.12
CA PRO A 437 -14.57 2.57 26.86
C PRO A 437 -14.85 4.01 26.40
N PHE A 438 -14.85 4.93 27.36
CA PHE A 438 -15.12 6.34 27.16
C PHE A 438 -13.94 7.23 27.56
N GLU A 439 -13.30 6.93 28.68
CA GLU A 439 -12.14 7.69 29.17
C GLU A 439 -11.19 6.80 29.97
N ILE A 440 -9.93 7.19 30.02
CA ILE A 440 -8.89 6.52 30.79
C ILE A 440 -8.17 7.54 31.67
N PHE A 441 -7.89 7.16 32.94
CA PHE A 441 -7.06 7.90 33.87
C PHE A 441 -5.95 7.02 34.39
N ILE A 442 -4.75 7.59 34.52
CA ILE A 442 -3.61 6.92 35.15
C ILE A 442 -3.14 7.75 36.30
N ASN A 443 -3.22 7.18 37.50
CA ASN A 443 -2.84 7.82 38.75
C ASN A 443 -1.65 7.08 39.39
N SER A 444 -0.67 7.84 39.88
CA SER A 444 0.45 7.33 40.66
C SER A 444 0.94 8.36 41.64
N LYS A 445 1.62 7.90 42.68
CA LYS A 445 2.41 8.76 43.57
C LYS A 445 3.77 9.09 42.99
N ASN A 446 4.22 8.34 41.96
CA ASN A 446 5.44 8.66 41.21
C ASN A 446 5.13 9.79 40.24
N MET A 447 5.87 10.90 40.38
CA MET A 447 5.73 12.08 39.51
C MET A 447 6.65 12.06 38.29
N ASP A 448 7.53 11.05 38.20
CA ASP A 448 8.38 10.89 37.05
C ASP A 448 7.52 10.64 35.81
N HIS A 449 7.81 11.37 34.72
CA HIS A 449 7.05 11.31 33.48
C HIS A 449 5.56 11.69 33.56
N PHE A 450 5.09 12.29 34.67
CA PHE A 450 3.67 12.62 34.87
C PHE A 450 3.04 13.38 33.71
N GLN A 451 3.74 14.36 33.13
CA GLN A 451 3.25 15.13 31.99
C GLN A 451 2.97 14.26 30.76
N TRP A 452 3.85 13.30 30.48
CA TRP A 452 3.68 12.36 29.36
C TRP A 452 2.55 11.38 29.61
N ILE A 453 2.40 10.91 30.84
CA ILE A 453 1.29 10.02 31.24
C ILE A 453 -0.05 10.76 31.08
N VAL A 454 -0.15 12.01 31.53
CA VAL A 454 -1.36 12.82 31.34
C VAL A 454 -1.65 13.09 29.88
N ALA A 455 -0.64 13.43 29.08
CA ALA A 455 -0.79 13.62 27.63
C ALA A 455 -1.32 12.34 26.95
N LEU A 456 -0.71 11.19 27.26
CA LEU A 456 -1.12 9.88 26.71
C LEU A 456 -2.57 9.54 27.08
N THR A 457 -2.97 9.71 28.34
CA THR A 457 -4.35 9.42 28.79
C THR A 457 -5.37 10.34 28.10
N ARG A 458 -5.02 11.61 27.85
CA ARG A 458 -5.89 12.53 27.12
C ARG A 458 -6.07 12.11 25.67
N VAL A 459 -5.00 11.66 25.01
CA VAL A 459 -5.04 11.17 23.61
C VAL A 459 -5.89 9.90 23.54
N ILE A 460 -5.65 8.92 24.41
CA ILE A 460 -6.43 7.67 24.45
C ILE A 460 -7.90 7.97 24.72
N SER A 461 -8.22 8.82 25.69
CA SER A 461 -9.60 9.22 25.99
C SER A 461 -10.27 9.93 24.81
N ALA A 462 -9.53 10.72 24.03
CA ALA A 462 -10.06 11.35 22.84
C ALA A 462 -10.40 10.32 21.76
N VAL A 463 -9.57 9.27 21.60
CA VAL A 463 -9.87 8.14 20.70
C VAL A 463 -11.13 7.40 21.14
N PHE A 464 -11.27 7.08 22.42
CA PHE A 464 -12.45 6.41 22.95
C PHE A 464 -13.74 7.20 22.70
N ARG A 465 -13.73 8.53 22.93
CA ARG A 465 -14.89 9.41 22.73
C ARG A 465 -15.26 9.63 21.27
N LYS A 466 -14.30 9.46 20.35
CA LYS A 466 -14.57 9.61 18.93
C LYS A 466 -15.50 8.54 18.39
N GLY A 467 -15.65 7.42 19.08
CA GLY A 467 -16.40 6.28 18.55
C GLY A 467 -15.62 5.45 17.55
N GLY A 468 -16.24 4.44 16.99
CA GLY A 468 -15.62 3.50 16.07
C GLY A 468 -14.72 2.48 16.77
N ASP A 469 -13.90 1.78 15.97
CA ASP A 469 -12.95 0.81 16.49
C ASP A 469 -11.81 1.50 17.25
N CYS A 470 -11.58 1.08 18.48
CA CYS A 470 -10.48 1.53 19.33
C CYS A 470 -9.51 0.39 19.70
N THR A 471 -9.73 -0.82 19.15
CA THR A 471 -8.94 -2.01 19.48
C THR A 471 -7.49 -1.90 18.98
N PHE A 472 -7.26 -1.16 17.90
CA PHE A 472 -5.92 -0.88 17.38
C PHE A 472 -4.98 -0.22 18.40
N LEU A 473 -5.50 0.53 19.39
CA LEU A 473 -4.68 1.13 20.44
C LEU A 473 -3.92 0.08 21.26
N VAL A 474 -4.46 -1.11 21.37
CA VAL A 474 -3.81 -2.23 22.08
C VAL A 474 -2.50 -2.60 21.41
N GLU A 475 -2.53 -2.80 20.09
CA GLU A 475 -1.35 -3.18 19.32
C GLU A 475 -0.29 -2.06 19.31
N GLU A 476 -0.71 -0.82 19.09
CA GLU A 476 0.18 0.34 19.07
C GLU A 476 0.90 0.55 20.42
N LEU A 477 0.19 0.43 21.52
CA LEU A 477 0.80 0.58 22.85
C LEU A 477 1.70 -0.60 23.22
N LYS A 478 1.31 -1.83 22.87
CA LYS A 478 2.12 -3.03 23.13
C LYS A 478 3.41 -3.06 22.31
N ALA A 479 3.45 -2.41 21.15
CA ALA A 479 4.63 -2.32 20.30
C ALA A 479 5.73 -1.40 20.86
N VAL A 480 5.43 -0.58 21.89
CA VAL A 480 6.40 0.33 22.49
C VAL A 480 7.38 -0.44 23.39
N PHE A 481 8.68 -0.31 23.14
CA PHE A 481 9.73 -0.87 23.97
C PHE A 481 10.52 0.25 24.69
N ASP A 482 11.06 -0.08 25.86
CA ASP A 482 11.92 0.82 26.62
C ASP A 482 13.39 0.59 26.17
N PRO A 483 14.12 1.63 25.73
CA PRO A 483 15.54 1.51 25.39
C PRO A 483 16.42 1.04 26.54
N GLN A 484 16.01 1.21 27.77
CA GLN A 484 16.71 0.73 28.97
C GLN A 484 16.43 -0.75 29.27
N GLY A 485 15.51 -1.36 28.54
CA GLY A 485 15.08 -2.74 28.68
C GLY A 485 13.71 -2.90 29.31
N GLY A 486 13.05 -4.04 29.03
CA GLY A 486 11.77 -4.41 29.64
C GLY A 486 11.98 -5.13 30.99
N TYR A 487 10.88 -5.56 31.60
CA TYR A 487 10.87 -6.25 32.89
C TYR A 487 9.92 -7.46 32.92
N PHE A 488 10.14 -8.35 33.87
CA PHE A 488 9.26 -9.50 34.07
C PHE A 488 8.26 -9.25 35.21
N LYS A 489 7.00 -9.59 34.94
CA LYS A 489 5.93 -9.61 35.96
C LYS A 489 5.93 -10.92 36.75
N SER A 490 5.28 -10.89 37.93
CA SER A 490 4.94 -12.11 38.68
C SER A 490 4.11 -13.03 37.77
N GLY A 491 4.58 -14.27 37.56
CA GLY A 491 4.00 -15.21 36.61
C GLY A 491 4.78 -15.34 35.28
N GLY A 492 5.95 -14.67 35.14
CA GLY A 492 6.89 -14.87 34.04
C GLY A 492 6.57 -14.16 32.74
N ARG A 493 5.58 -13.26 32.73
CA ARG A 493 5.25 -12.45 31.55
C ARG A 493 6.24 -11.29 31.42
N PHE A 494 6.86 -11.16 30.25
CA PHE A 494 7.77 -10.07 29.94
C PHE A 494 6.99 -8.85 29.43
N MET A 495 7.30 -7.65 29.98
CA MET A 495 6.76 -6.36 29.55
C MET A 495 7.87 -5.56 28.88
N PRO A 496 7.73 -5.25 27.56
CA PRO A 496 8.76 -4.49 26.82
C PRO A 496 8.94 -3.06 27.36
N SER A 497 7.87 -2.46 27.92
CA SER A 497 7.89 -1.15 28.53
C SER A 497 6.67 -0.95 29.43
N LEU A 498 6.68 0.13 30.21
CA LEU A 498 5.51 0.57 30.98
C LEU A 498 4.32 0.94 30.06
N VAL A 499 4.60 1.52 28.89
CA VAL A 499 3.56 1.84 27.90
C VAL A 499 2.92 0.59 27.34
N ALA A 500 3.72 -0.45 27.08
CA ALA A 500 3.21 -1.75 26.65
C ALA A 500 2.29 -2.37 27.73
N GLU A 501 2.63 -2.21 29.01
CA GLU A 501 1.78 -2.71 30.11
C GLU A 501 0.45 -1.94 30.21
N ILE A 502 0.42 -0.64 29.88
CA ILE A 502 -0.83 0.11 29.71
C ILE A 502 -1.68 -0.49 28.58
N GLY A 503 -1.05 -0.84 27.45
CA GLY A 503 -1.71 -1.53 26.35
C GLY A 503 -2.35 -2.86 26.75
N TRP A 504 -1.64 -3.66 27.57
CA TRP A 504 -2.17 -4.91 28.12
C TRP A 504 -3.36 -4.67 29.05
N ALA A 505 -3.33 -3.64 29.89
CA ALA A 505 -4.46 -3.30 30.78
C ALA A 505 -5.70 -2.87 29.97
N ILE A 506 -5.51 -2.17 28.87
CA ILE A 506 -6.60 -1.80 27.95
C ILE A 506 -7.15 -3.05 27.26
N GLU A 507 -6.30 -3.96 26.78
CA GLU A 507 -6.73 -5.22 26.16
C GLU A 507 -7.60 -6.05 27.12
N ASP A 508 -7.11 -6.27 28.35
CA ASP A 508 -7.86 -6.99 29.37
C ASP A 508 -9.24 -6.33 29.62
N HIS A 509 -9.29 -4.99 29.59
CA HIS A 509 -10.54 -4.26 29.74
C HIS A 509 -11.49 -4.47 28.56
N LEU A 510 -11.00 -4.35 27.30
CA LEU A 510 -11.79 -4.54 26.10
C LEU A 510 -12.34 -5.98 25.98
N GLN A 511 -11.56 -6.96 26.43
CA GLN A 511 -12.01 -8.36 26.49
C GLN A 511 -13.11 -8.53 27.56
N ASN A 512 -12.94 -7.92 28.75
CA ASN A 512 -13.90 -8.02 29.83
C ASN A 512 -15.27 -7.38 29.50
N ILE A 513 -15.29 -6.35 28.68
CA ILE A 513 -16.55 -5.72 28.22
C ILE A 513 -17.07 -6.32 26.90
N GLY A 514 -16.41 -7.34 26.34
CA GLY A 514 -16.84 -8.07 25.14
C GLY A 514 -16.60 -7.33 23.82
N LEU A 515 -15.77 -6.28 23.82
CA LEU A 515 -15.44 -5.49 22.63
C LEU A 515 -14.27 -6.10 21.83
N LEU A 516 -13.43 -6.89 22.48
CA LEU A 516 -12.33 -7.63 21.88
C LEU A 516 -12.48 -9.11 22.21
N ALA A 517 -12.56 -9.95 21.19
CA ALA A 517 -12.54 -11.39 21.41
C ALA A 517 -11.15 -11.83 21.88
N PRO A 518 -11.04 -12.74 22.87
CA PRO A 518 -9.76 -13.37 23.16
C PRO A 518 -9.21 -14.01 21.88
N ALA A 519 -7.91 -13.90 21.65
CA ALA A 519 -7.26 -14.55 20.52
C ALA A 519 -7.38 -16.07 20.66
N GLU A 520 -8.42 -16.65 20.12
CA GLU A 520 -8.60 -18.09 20.09
C GLU A 520 -7.87 -18.67 18.87
N LEU A 521 -7.04 -19.66 19.15
CA LEU A 521 -6.47 -20.51 18.09
C LEU A 521 -7.60 -21.31 17.44
N THR A 522 -7.62 -21.37 16.12
CA THR A 522 -8.56 -22.25 15.40
C THR A 522 -8.35 -23.71 15.81
N ASP A 523 -9.37 -24.54 15.69
CA ASP A 523 -9.26 -25.98 16.04
C ASP A 523 -8.15 -26.68 15.26
N HIS A 524 -7.89 -26.23 14.02
CA HIS A 524 -6.79 -26.71 13.20
C HIS A 524 -5.42 -26.31 13.78
N GLN A 525 -5.26 -25.07 14.23
CA GLN A 525 -4.04 -24.59 14.86
C GLN A 525 -3.80 -25.28 16.22
N LYS A 526 -4.84 -25.46 17.03
CA LYS A 526 -4.76 -26.22 18.30
C LYS A 526 -4.26 -27.64 18.03
N LYS A 527 -4.83 -28.33 17.06
CA LYS A 527 -4.43 -29.69 16.67
C LYS A 527 -2.95 -29.76 16.25
N ILE A 528 -2.48 -28.81 15.43
CA ILE A 528 -1.06 -28.74 15.02
C ILE A 528 -0.15 -28.51 16.24
N LEU A 529 -0.53 -27.64 17.16
CA LEU A 529 0.25 -27.35 18.36
C LEU A 529 0.29 -28.55 19.32
N ASP A 530 -0.83 -29.27 19.46
CA ASP A 530 -0.89 -30.51 20.25
C ASP A 530 -0.03 -31.62 19.64
N GLU A 531 -0.06 -31.80 18.33
CA GLU A 531 0.82 -32.74 17.62
C GLU A 531 2.30 -32.35 17.82
N LYS A 532 2.66 -31.08 17.67
CA LYS A 532 4.02 -30.58 17.90
C LYS A 532 4.47 -30.76 19.36
N LYS A 533 3.57 -30.52 20.32
CA LYS A 533 3.86 -30.76 21.74
C LYS A 533 4.12 -32.24 22.01
N ALA A 534 3.27 -33.12 21.49
CA ALA A 534 3.44 -34.57 21.63
C ALA A 534 4.77 -35.07 21.02
N ASP A 535 5.11 -34.59 19.82
CA ASP A 535 6.38 -34.92 19.16
C ASP A 535 7.60 -34.42 19.95
N TYR A 536 7.53 -33.22 20.52
CA TYR A 536 8.60 -32.67 21.35
C TYR A 536 8.78 -33.49 22.61
N THR A 537 7.70 -33.81 23.33
CA THR A 537 7.72 -34.65 24.51
C THR A 537 8.28 -36.04 24.21
N ALA A 538 7.89 -36.65 23.08
CA ALA A 538 8.42 -37.94 22.65
C ALA A 538 9.93 -37.92 22.37
N LYS A 539 10.45 -36.81 21.82
CA LYS A 539 11.87 -36.65 21.50
C LYS A 539 12.75 -36.28 22.71
N THR A 540 12.21 -35.52 23.67
CA THR A 540 12.98 -34.93 24.77
C THR A 540 12.71 -35.56 26.15
N GLY A 541 11.55 -36.24 26.31
CA GLY A 541 11.08 -36.73 27.60
C GLY A 541 10.56 -35.63 28.53
N ASP A 542 10.48 -34.36 28.07
CA ASP A 542 10.02 -33.22 28.87
C ASP A 542 8.51 -33.03 28.70
N ASP A 543 7.75 -33.57 29.66
CA ASP A 543 6.28 -33.49 29.72
C ASP A 543 5.76 -32.28 30.51
N GLY A 544 6.66 -31.39 30.96
CA GLY A 544 6.30 -30.18 31.72
C GLY A 544 6.18 -30.40 33.24
N ALA A 545 6.45 -31.59 33.76
CA ALA A 545 6.47 -31.90 35.20
C ALA A 545 5.25 -31.32 35.98
N GLY A 546 4.03 -31.41 35.41
CA GLY A 546 2.79 -30.89 36.00
C GLY A 546 2.43 -29.45 35.60
N GLY A 547 3.22 -28.81 34.72
CA GLY A 547 2.90 -27.53 34.07
C GLY A 547 2.19 -27.71 32.73
N GLU A 548 1.61 -26.64 32.21
CA GLU A 548 0.89 -26.67 30.93
C GLU A 548 1.85 -26.82 29.72
N PHE A 549 3.11 -26.38 29.85
CA PHE A 549 4.14 -26.40 28.79
C PHE A 549 5.43 -27.07 29.26
N PRO A 550 6.30 -27.57 28.36
CA PRO A 550 7.58 -28.16 28.71
C PRO A 550 8.44 -27.25 29.60
N THR A 551 9.17 -27.85 30.55
CA THR A 551 10.02 -27.10 31.49
C THR A 551 11.16 -26.37 30.79
N SER A 552 11.65 -26.91 29.68
CA SER A 552 12.69 -26.37 28.81
C SER A 552 12.21 -25.28 27.86
N ALA A 553 10.88 -25.00 27.81
CA ALA A 553 10.33 -23.97 26.91
C ALA A 553 10.91 -22.58 27.22
N GLU A 554 11.18 -21.82 26.17
CA GLU A 554 11.62 -20.43 26.24
C GLU A 554 10.42 -19.47 26.25
N LEU A 555 10.70 -18.21 26.62
CA LEU A 555 9.69 -17.15 26.63
C LEU A 555 9.30 -16.76 25.21
N CYS A 556 8.00 -16.80 24.90
CA CYS A 556 7.48 -16.28 23.64
C CYS A 556 7.53 -14.75 23.60
N LYS A 557 8.05 -14.17 22.53
CA LYS A 557 8.12 -12.71 22.35
C LYS A 557 6.77 -12.06 22.07
N LYS A 558 5.81 -12.82 21.54
CA LYS A 558 4.49 -12.32 21.17
C LYS A 558 3.49 -12.36 22.32
N CYS A 559 3.30 -13.51 22.96
CA CYS A 559 2.33 -13.64 24.06
C CYS A 559 2.97 -13.55 25.45
N ALA A 560 4.30 -13.41 25.54
CA ALA A 560 5.08 -13.33 26.78
C ALA A 560 4.84 -14.51 27.76
N VAL A 561 4.47 -15.68 27.23
CA VAL A 561 4.32 -16.93 27.99
C VAL A 561 5.54 -17.81 27.74
N LYS A 562 6.01 -18.52 28.79
CA LYS A 562 7.13 -19.47 28.68
C LYS A 562 6.61 -20.78 28.04
N ALA A 563 6.39 -20.76 26.71
CA ALA A 563 5.78 -21.82 25.93
C ALA A 563 6.45 -22.04 24.56
N SER A 564 7.58 -21.40 24.26
CA SER A 564 8.28 -21.55 22.98
C SER A 564 9.28 -22.68 23.04
N ILE A 565 9.19 -23.63 22.10
CA ILE A 565 10.10 -24.75 21.94
C ILE A 565 10.77 -24.74 20.56
N MET A 566 11.98 -25.28 20.47
CA MET A 566 12.68 -25.47 19.21
C MET A 566 12.21 -26.75 18.54
N MET A 567 11.52 -26.64 17.40
CA MET A 567 11.10 -27.78 16.59
C MET A 567 11.43 -27.55 15.12
N ASP A 568 11.98 -28.57 14.47
CA ASP A 568 12.33 -28.54 13.05
C ASP A 568 13.16 -27.31 12.62
N GLY A 569 14.03 -26.83 13.54
CA GLY A 569 14.84 -25.62 13.34
C GLY A 569 14.13 -24.31 13.63
N CYS A 570 12.87 -24.32 14.09
CA CYS A 570 12.06 -23.14 14.35
C CYS A 570 11.61 -23.04 15.80
N MET A 571 11.71 -21.83 16.39
CA MET A 571 11.08 -21.53 17.67
C MET A 571 9.60 -21.34 17.47
N THR A 572 8.80 -22.25 18.01
CA THR A 572 7.32 -22.22 17.91
C THR A 572 6.71 -22.14 19.30
N CYS A 573 5.80 -21.20 19.52
CA CYS A 573 5.08 -21.04 20.78
C CYS A 573 3.85 -21.94 20.84
N LEU A 574 3.82 -22.81 21.82
CA LEU A 574 2.69 -23.73 22.06
C LEU A 574 1.45 -23.06 22.61
N ASN A 575 1.56 -21.81 23.11
CA ASN A 575 0.41 -21.06 23.65
C ASN A 575 -0.32 -20.23 22.57
N CYS A 576 0.40 -19.50 21.73
CA CYS A 576 -0.22 -18.57 20.78
C CYS A 576 0.06 -18.94 19.30
N GLY A 577 0.75 -20.03 19.05
CA GLY A 577 1.07 -20.48 17.68
C GLY A 577 2.16 -19.67 16.98
N ASP A 578 2.72 -18.64 17.62
CA ASP A 578 3.78 -17.80 17.02
C ASP A 578 5.01 -18.64 16.67
N SER A 579 5.50 -18.50 15.45
CA SER A 579 6.67 -19.22 14.95
C SER A 579 7.59 -18.28 14.19
N LYS A 580 8.91 -18.41 14.42
CA LYS A 580 9.90 -17.59 13.71
C LYS A 580 10.18 -18.03 12.27
N CYS A 581 9.55 -19.08 11.82
CA CYS A 581 9.76 -19.64 10.48
C CYS A 581 8.47 -19.67 9.63
N GLY A 582 7.44 -19.00 10.03
CA GLY A 582 6.19 -18.93 9.28
C GLY A 582 5.69 -17.53 9.17
#